data_afd4e32592b97d5c79e8b08936ca63ee
#
_entry.id   afd4e32592b97d5c79e8b08936ca63ee
#
_cell.length_a   1.000
_cell.length_b   1.000
_cell.length_c   1.000
_cell.angle_alpha   90.00
_cell.angle_beta   90.00
_cell.angle_gamma   90.00
#
_symmetry.space_group_name_H-M   'P 1'
#
loop_
_entity.id
_entity.type
_entity.pdbx_description
1 polymer ?
#
loop_
_entity_poly.entity_id
_entity_poly.type
_entity_poly.pdbx_seq_one_letter_code
_entity_poly.pdbx_strand_id
1 'polypeptide(L)'
;MRHSKLLIPTLKEDPSEAEAISHKLMIRAGLVRQLAAGLYIYLPLGLIVLDKINRILREEMNAIGAQEISMPVLHPAEVWQQTGRWNEIGEEMFRLKDRSGRDMCLGMTHEEIVTWLAAGEIRSYRDLPQTWYQIQTKLRDEARPKSGVLRTREFLMKDSYSFDADEKGLDKSYQLHLEAYKKIFERSGLKFYVVESDPGMMGGAVAHEFMAPSPAGEDEIVLCECGYAANIELAKSIPTKPEFSDWKLEEVATPDSRTIDEVSAFLKLDKRLFIKSLIVVSQKGPVMALVRGDQEVHEKKLRRLIGEFRPAHKEEVKEFTGIEAGFIGPIKCKLPIIADESLKEGNYVTGANKEGYHIKGIVPKMDFTADFADIHAAKAGDGCPKCRKTLASEKVIEIGNIFKLGTKYSEPLKAYYLDEHGKEKPIIMGSYGIGPARIAAAAIEQNHDENGIIWPLSIAPFQVQILPLNMKNESVKKTADEIYQGLLKEKIEALIDDREASPGIKFKDADLIGIPYRIVVGEKGLKEGLVEIKERRTGKVEKIKTEAAVEHIHKKLLQ
;
A
#
# COMPACT_ATOMS: atom_id res chain seq x y z
N MET A 1 -1.22 -33.59 0.51
CA MET A 1 -2.41 -33.69 -0.39
C MET A 1 -2.03 -34.29 -1.72
N ARG A 2 -3.00 -34.79 -2.52
CA ARG A 2 -2.79 -35.36 -3.87
C ARG A 2 -3.31 -34.42 -4.92
N HIS A 3 -2.54 -34.16 -5.96
CA HIS A 3 -2.90 -33.24 -7.05
C HIS A 3 -4.20 -33.70 -7.75
N SER A 4 -4.35 -35.01 -8.00
CA SER A 4 -5.56 -35.56 -8.62
C SER A 4 -6.86 -35.35 -7.82
N LYS A 5 -6.78 -34.93 -6.55
CA LYS A 5 -7.89 -34.69 -5.64
C LYS A 5 -8.11 -33.20 -5.34
N LEU A 6 -7.30 -32.32 -5.92
CA LEU A 6 -7.39 -30.87 -5.74
C LEU A 6 -7.77 -30.17 -7.04
N LEU A 7 -8.54 -29.10 -6.93
CA LEU A 7 -8.80 -28.20 -8.04
C LEU A 7 -7.62 -27.26 -8.24
N ILE A 8 -6.67 -27.66 -9.10
CA ILE A 8 -5.47 -26.89 -9.47
C ILE A 8 -5.46 -26.69 -10.99
N PRO A 9 -6.32 -25.82 -11.54
CA PRO A 9 -6.45 -25.62 -12.98
C PRO A 9 -5.38 -24.62 -13.48
N THR A 10 -4.17 -25.12 -13.73
CA THR A 10 -3.08 -24.31 -14.29
C THR A 10 -3.37 -23.88 -15.73
N LEU A 11 -2.90 -22.68 -16.11
CA LEU A 11 -3.03 -22.13 -17.46
C LEU A 11 -1.65 -21.86 -18.05
N LYS A 12 -1.51 -22.11 -19.37
CA LYS A 12 -0.25 -21.86 -20.09
C LYS A 12 -0.05 -20.39 -20.42
N GLU A 13 -1.12 -19.72 -20.82
CA GLU A 13 -1.09 -18.35 -21.33
C GLU A 13 -1.50 -17.34 -20.25
N ASP A 14 -0.98 -16.14 -20.36
CA ASP A 14 -1.37 -15.03 -19.50
C ASP A 14 -2.80 -14.60 -19.82
N PRO A 15 -3.60 -14.25 -18.80
CA PRO A 15 -4.89 -13.60 -19.02
C PRO A 15 -4.70 -12.25 -19.74
N SER A 16 -5.51 -11.99 -20.77
CA SER A 16 -5.38 -10.79 -21.62
C SER A 16 -5.53 -9.47 -20.85
N GLU A 17 -6.30 -9.49 -19.76
CA GLU A 17 -6.60 -8.30 -18.94
C GLU A 17 -5.62 -8.11 -17.77
N ALA A 18 -4.68 -9.02 -17.55
CA ALA A 18 -3.78 -8.97 -16.42
C ALA A 18 -2.49 -8.21 -16.76
N GLU A 19 -2.23 -7.11 -16.10
CA GLU A 19 -0.99 -6.34 -16.23
C GLU A 19 0.04 -6.73 -15.16
N ALA A 20 -0.35 -6.73 -13.88
CA ALA A 20 0.52 -7.07 -12.77
C ALA A 20 0.97 -8.54 -12.81
N ILE A 21 2.23 -8.81 -12.48
CA ILE A 21 2.79 -10.16 -12.46
C ILE A 21 2.04 -11.04 -11.46
N SER A 22 1.74 -10.52 -10.28
CA SER A 22 0.95 -11.25 -9.28
C SER A 22 -0.42 -11.67 -9.82
N HIS A 23 -1.11 -10.79 -10.54
CA HIS A 23 -2.41 -11.10 -11.16
C HIS A 23 -2.27 -12.25 -12.18
N LYS A 24 -1.30 -12.16 -13.10
CA LYS A 24 -1.01 -13.19 -14.09
C LYS A 24 -0.71 -14.55 -13.44
N LEU A 25 0.23 -14.57 -12.51
CA LEU A 25 0.68 -15.80 -11.88
C LEU A 25 -0.37 -16.41 -10.95
N MET A 26 -1.15 -15.62 -10.21
CA MET A 26 -2.24 -16.15 -9.38
C MET A 26 -3.32 -16.86 -10.19
N ILE A 27 -3.67 -16.32 -11.36
CA ILE A 27 -4.64 -16.98 -12.26
C ILE A 27 -4.00 -18.21 -12.90
N ARG A 28 -2.79 -18.09 -13.46
CA ARG A 28 -2.12 -19.20 -14.16
C ARG A 28 -1.80 -20.37 -13.24
N ALA A 29 -1.35 -20.12 -12.03
CA ALA A 29 -1.03 -21.17 -11.06
C ALA A 29 -2.28 -21.79 -10.39
N GLY A 30 -3.49 -21.31 -10.72
CA GLY A 30 -4.72 -21.85 -10.16
C GLY A 30 -4.93 -21.47 -8.69
N LEU A 31 -4.51 -20.25 -8.28
CA LEU A 31 -4.78 -19.72 -6.94
C LEU A 31 -6.13 -19.00 -6.88
N VAL A 32 -6.49 -18.29 -7.96
CA VAL A 32 -7.74 -17.51 -8.03
C VAL A 32 -8.41 -17.64 -9.40
N ARG A 33 -9.71 -17.31 -9.43
CA ARG A 33 -10.47 -17.03 -10.65
C ARG A 33 -11.25 -15.74 -10.47
N GLN A 34 -11.29 -14.91 -11.50
CA GLN A 34 -12.07 -13.70 -11.53
C GLN A 34 -13.53 -14.03 -11.86
N LEU A 35 -14.46 -13.63 -10.99
CA LEU A 35 -15.90 -13.75 -11.23
C LEU A 35 -16.41 -12.53 -11.99
N ALA A 36 -16.00 -11.34 -11.56
CA ALA A 36 -16.28 -10.05 -12.18
C ALA A 36 -15.16 -9.06 -11.79
N ALA A 37 -15.20 -7.85 -12.32
CA ALA A 37 -14.24 -6.80 -11.99
C ALA A 37 -14.18 -6.55 -10.47
N GLY A 38 -13.03 -6.81 -9.85
CA GLY A 38 -12.83 -6.68 -8.40
C GLY A 38 -13.45 -7.77 -7.52
N LEU A 39 -13.96 -8.86 -8.12
CA LEU A 39 -14.52 -10.01 -7.38
C LEU A 39 -13.77 -11.29 -7.78
N TYR A 40 -13.16 -11.95 -6.80
CA TYR A 40 -12.31 -13.13 -7.01
C TYR A 40 -12.74 -14.33 -6.18
N ILE A 41 -12.67 -15.50 -6.81
CA ILE A 41 -12.84 -16.79 -6.15
C ILE A 41 -11.45 -17.32 -5.81
N TYR A 42 -11.17 -17.59 -4.55
CA TYR A 42 -9.94 -18.26 -4.13
C TYR A 42 -10.09 -19.77 -4.29
N LEU A 43 -9.23 -20.38 -5.10
CA LEU A 43 -9.17 -21.82 -5.29
C LEU A 43 -8.34 -22.47 -4.15
N PRO A 44 -8.32 -23.82 -4.02
CA PRO A 44 -7.68 -24.48 -2.87
C PRO A 44 -6.27 -24.00 -2.56
N LEU A 45 -5.40 -23.83 -3.57
CA LEU A 45 -4.03 -23.33 -3.34
C LEU A 45 -4.02 -21.90 -2.82
N GLY A 46 -4.86 -21.02 -3.38
CA GLY A 46 -4.98 -19.62 -2.95
C GLY A 46 -5.52 -19.52 -1.52
N LEU A 47 -6.51 -20.33 -1.18
CA LEU A 47 -7.07 -20.37 0.18
C LEU A 47 -6.04 -20.86 1.20
N ILE A 48 -5.26 -21.90 0.90
CA ILE A 48 -4.18 -22.38 1.79
C ILE A 48 -3.15 -21.27 2.05
N VAL A 49 -2.77 -20.51 1.02
CA VAL A 49 -1.85 -19.35 1.17
C VAL A 49 -2.46 -18.30 2.12
N LEU A 50 -3.72 -17.92 1.90
CA LEU A 50 -4.41 -16.95 2.76
C LEU A 50 -4.53 -17.44 4.21
N ASP A 51 -4.83 -18.72 4.43
CA ASP A 51 -4.94 -19.30 5.78
C ASP A 51 -3.60 -19.27 6.52
N LYS A 52 -2.48 -19.49 5.80
CA LYS A 52 -1.14 -19.37 6.39
C LYS A 52 -0.82 -17.92 6.77
N ILE A 53 -1.13 -16.97 5.90
CA ILE A 53 -0.99 -15.54 6.21
C ILE A 53 -1.87 -15.18 7.42
N ASN A 54 -3.13 -15.58 7.42
CA ASN A 54 -4.06 -15.34 8.53
C ASN A 54 -3.58 -15.97 9.85
N ARG A 55 -2.91 -17.13 9.80
CA ARG A 55 -2.29 -17.73 10.97
C ARG A 55 -1.15 -16.86 11.52
N ILE A 56 -0.26 -16.35 10.66
CA ILE A 56 0.79 -15.42 11.06
C ILE A 56 0.19 -14.17 11.70
N LEU A 57 -0.88 -13.60 11.09
CA LEU A 57 -1.60 -12.44 11.63
C LEU A 57 -2.13 -12.72 13.05
N ARG A 58 -2.81 -13.85 13.26
CA ARG A 58 -3.33 -14.25 14.59
C ARG A 58 -2.24 -14.40 15.61
N GLU A 59 -1.15 -15.07 15.26
CA GLU A 59 -0.03 -15.31 16.17
C GLU A 59 0.59 -14.00 16.65
N GLU A 60 0.84 -13.04 15.75
CA GLU A 60 1.42 -11.75 16.12
C GLU A 60 0.43 -10.82 16.84
N MET A 61 -0.85 -10.86 16.50
CA MET A 61 -1.88 -10.10 17.23
C MET A 61 -2.06 -10.65 18.65
N ASN A 62 -2.15 -11.96 18.81
CA ASN A 62 -2.26 -12.61 20.12
C ASN A 62 -1.01 -12.35 20.98
N ALA A 63 0.19 -12.28 20.36
CA ALA A 63 1.44 -12.02 21.07
C ALA A 63 1.50 -10.60 21.70
N ILE A 64 0.77 -9.63 21.16
CA ILE A 64 0.64 -8.29 21.76
C ILE A 64 -0.56 -8.18 22.71
N GLY A 65 -1.26 -9.29 23.02
CA GLY A 65 -2.43 -9.32 23.90
C GLY A 65 -3.74 -8.90 23.26
N ALA A 66 -3.81 -8.80 21.93
CA ALA A 66 -5.04 -8.52 21.24
C ALA A 66 -5.99 -9.73 21.23
N GLN A 67 -7.31 -9.47 21.29
CA GLN A 67 -8.35 -10.49 21.37
C GLN A 67 -9.12 -10.56 20.05
N GLU A 68 -9.28 -11.76 19.48
CA GLU A 68 -10.03 -11.96 18.24
C GLU A 68 -11.54 -11.91 18.53
N ILE A 69 -12.27 -11.08 17.80
CA ILE A 69 -13.74 -10.97 17.80
C ILE A 69 -14.26 -11.16 16.38
N SER A 70 -15.56 -11.24 16.22
CA SER A 70 -16.21 -11.26 14.89
C SER A 70 -17.39 -10.31 14.89
N MET A 71 -17.35 -9.32 14.00
CA MET A 71 -18.40 -8.32 13.84
C MET A 71 -19.17 -8.55 12.54
N PRO A 72 -20.46 -8.16 12.47
CA PRO A 72 -21.26 -8.32 11.26
C PRO A 72 -20.72 -7.46 10.11
N VAL A 73 -20.93 -7.92 8.87
CA VAL A 73 -20.62 -7.17 7.65
C VAL A 73 -21.77 -6.24 7.26
N LEU A 74 -22.99 -6.59 7.63
CA LEU A 74 -24.18 -5.77 7.39
C LEU A 74 -24.36 -4.79 8.56
N HIS A 75 -24.26 -3.50 8.29
CA HIS A 75 -24.29 -2.43 9.28
C HIS A 75 -25.56 -1.60 9.18
N PRO A 76 -26.18 -1.22 10.31
CA PRO A 76 -27.26 -0.22 10.32
C PRO A 76 -26.68 1.18 10.02
N ALA A 77 -27.45 2.00 9.28
CA ALA A 77 -27.00 3.35 8.89
C ALA A 77 -26.78 4.28 10.11
N GLU A 78 -27.49 4.05 11.20
CA GLU A 78 -27.54 4.91 12.37
C GLU A 78 -26.15 5.14 12.99
N VAL A 79 -25.30 4.10 13.07
CA VAL A 79 -23.94 4.24 13.64
C VAL A 79 -23.03 5.08 12.75
N TRP A 80 -23.22 5.01 11.44
CA TRP A 80 -22.49 5.82 10.46
C TRP A 80 -22.99 7.26 10.40
N GLN A 81 -24.29 7.47 10.62
CA GLN A 81 -24.90 8.80 10.71
C GLN A 81 -24.43 9.53 11.96
N GLN A 82 -24.26 8.84 13.10
CA GLN A 82 -23.76 9.44 14.35
C GLN A 82 -22.34 9.98 14.20
N THR A 83 -21.47 9.31 13.44
CA THR A 83 -20.11 9.78 13.16
C THR A 83 -20.05 10.82 12.02
N GLY A 84 -21.16 11.06 11.31
CA GLY A 84 -21.21 11.91 10.11
C GLY A 84 -20.71 11.24 8.83
N ARG A 85 -20.02 10.10 8.94
CA ARG A 85 -19.40 9.41 7.80
C ARG A 85 -20.40 8.84 6.79
N TRP A 86 -21.67 8.65 7.17
CA TRP A 86 -22.71 8.26 6.22
C TRP A 86 -22.82 9.23 5.03
N ASN A 87 -22.63 10.53 5.27
CA ASN A 87 -22.71 11.56 4.23
C ASN A 87 -21.33 11.94 3.65
N GLU A 88 -20.26 11.79 4.43
CA GLU A 88 -18.89 12.09 3.99
C GLU A 88 -18.36 11.07 2.99
N ILE A 89 -18.70 9.77 3.18
CA ILE A 89 -18.31 8.71 2.26
C ILE A 89 -19.24 8.75 1.04
N GLY A 90 -18.65 8.92 -0.13
CA GLY A 90 -19.36 8.98 -1.40
C GLY A 90 -19.93 7.65 -1.87
N GLU A 91 -19.78 7.38 -3.15
CA GLU A 91 -20.30 6.19 -3.83
C GLU A 91 -19.53 4.90 -3.50
N GLU A 92 -18.41 4.99 -2.83
CA GLU A 92 -17.62 3.81 -2.41
C GLU A 92 -18.32 2.92 -1.37
N MET A 93 -19.35 3.44 -0.69
CA MET A 93 -20.13 2.67 0.27
C MET A 93 -21.32 1.99 -0.41
N PHE A 94 -21.39 0.65 -0.34
CA PHE A 94 -22.58 -0.11 -0.74
C PHE A 94 -23.73 0.15 0.23
N ARG A 95 -24.74 0.92 -0.18
CA ARG A 95 -25.95 1.24 0.58
C ARG A 95 -27.13 0.42 0.08
N LEU A 96 -27.96 -0.03 1.01
CA LEU A 96 -29.17 -0.82 0.72
C LEU A 96 -30.26 -0.54 1.74
N LYS A 97 -31.47 -1.05 1.48
CA LYS A 97 -32.57 -1.04 2.44
C LYS A 97 -32.92 -2.47 2.83
N ASP A 98 -33.23 -2.68 4.10
CA ASP A 98 -33.81 -3.95 4.54
C ASP A 98 -35.28 -4.04 4.14
N ARG A 99 -35.91 -5.19 4.43
CA ARG A 99 -37.36 -5.42 4.12
C ARG A 99 -38.31 -4.46 4.85
N SER A 100 -37.86 -3.87 5.94
CA SER A 100 -38.60 -2.86 6.71
C SER A 100 -38.36 -1.44 6.24
N GLY A 101 -37.55 -1.24 5.18
CA GLY A 101 -37.22 0.06 4.62
C GLY A 101 -36.11 0.81 5.37
N ARG A 102 -35.45 0.17 6.36
CA ARG A 102 -34.35 0.80 7.10
C ARG A 102 -33.10 0.86 6.25
N ASP A 103 -32.39 1.98 6.32
CA ASP A 103 -31.11 2.16 5.64
C ASP A 103 -30.01 1.32 6.30
N MET A 104 -29.28 0.60 5.47
CA MET A 104 -28.16 -0.29 5.83
C MET A 104 -26.98 -0.04 4.90
N CYS A 105 -25.80 -0.50 5.27
CA CYS A 105 -24.66 -0.59 4.36
C CYS A 105 -23.87 -1.88 4.57
N LEU A 106 -23.05 -2.22 3.58
CA LEU A 106 -22.05 -3.27 3.73
C LEU A 106 -20.76 -2.66 4.30
N GLY A 107 -20.17 -3.35 5.27
CA GLY A 107 -19.00 -2.86 6.01
C GLY A 107 -17.77 -2.67 5.13
N MET A 108 -17.44 -1.43 4.85
CA MET A 108 -16.17 -1.07 4.21
C MET A 108 -15.01 -0.99 5.21
N THR A 109 -15.32 -0.78 6.47
CA THR A 109 -14.47 -0.76 7.66
C THR A 109 -15.35 -0.89 8.91
N HIS A 110 -14.80 -1.02 10.12
CA HIS A 110 -15.63 -1.34 11.32
C HIS A 110 -15.35 -0.41 12.52
N GLU A 111 -14.79 0.79 12.33
CA GLU A 111 -14.55 1.75 13.41
C GLU A 111 -15.85 2.06 14.18
N GLU A 112 -16.95 2.30 13.45
CA GLU A 112 -18.25 2.60 14.05
C GLU A 112 -18.77 1.43 14.88
N ILE A 113 -18.69 0.22 14.35
CA ILE A 113 -19.24 -0.98 14.99
C ILE A 113 -18.45 -1.34 16.24
N VAL A 114 -17.13 -1.32 16.17
CA VAL A 114 -16.29 -1.64 17.32
C VAL A 114 -16.38 -0.57 18.41
N THR A 115 -16.56 0.70 18.04
CA THR A 115 -16.77 1.79 18.99
C THR A 115 -18.13 1.68 19.67
N TRP A 116 -19.17 1.31 18.92
CA TRP A 116 -20.49 1.01 19.48
C TRP A 116 -20.41 -0.14 20.51
N LEU A 117 -19.68 -1.20 20.22
CA LEU A 117 -19.41 -2.28 21.16
C LEU A 117 -18.67 -1.77 22.40
N ALA A 118 -17.59 -0.99 22.20
CA ALA A 118 -16.78 -0.45 23.28
C ALA A 118 -17.60 0.46 24.21
N ALA A 119 -18.54 1.23 23.68
CA ALA A 119 -19.46 2.08 24.48
C ALA A 119 -20.33 1.26 25.45
N GLY A 120 -20.65 0.02 25.10
CA GLY A 120 -21.41 -0.89 25.96
C GLY A 120 -20.57 -1.64 26.99
N GLU A 121 -19.35 -2.02 26.62
CA GLU A 121 -18.53 -2.99 27.37
C GLU A 121 -17.42 -2.34 28.20
N ILE A 122 -16.89 -1.17 27.83
CA ILE A 122 -15.82 -0.46 28.54
C ILE A 122 -16.46 0.68 29.35
N ARG A 123 -16.50 0.54 30.68
CA ARG A 123 -17.19 1.49 31.57
C ARG A 123 -16.29 2.15 32.59
N SER A 124 -15.12 1.59 32.84
CA SER A 124 -14.21 2.03 33.89
C SER A 124 -12.78 2.04 33.36
N TYR A 125 -11.93 2.93 33.94
CA TYR A 125 -10.49 2.90 33.69
C TYR A 125 -9.83 1.54 33.96
N ARG A 126 -10.47 0.68 34.76
CA ARG A 126 -9.99 -0.68 35.05
C ARG A 126 -10.18 -1.65 33.88
N ASP A 127 -11.07 -1.32 32.97
CA ASP A 127 -11.31 -2.12 31.76
C ASP A 127 -10.30 -1.78 30.65
N LEU A 128 -9.50 -0.72 30.81
CA LEU A 128 -8.52 -0.25 29.85
C LEU A 128 -7.08 -0.61 30.26
N PRO A 129 -6.15 -0.80 29.33
CA PRO A 129 -6.34 -0.77 27.89
C PRO A 129 -6.97 -2.07 27.36
N GLN A 130 -7.64 -1.98 26.19
CA GLN A 130 -8.16 -3.13 25.46
C GLN A 130 -7.66 -3.06 24.01
N THR A 131 -7.47 -4.25 23.40
CA THR A 131 -7.19 -4.36 21.96
C THR A 131 -8.01 -5.51 21.39
N TRP A 132 -8.86 -5.20 20.41
CA TRP A 132 -9.70 -6.18 19.75
C TRP A 132 -9.42 -6.19 18.26
N TYR A 133 -9.41 -7.38 17.64
CA TYR A 133 -9.20 -7.50 16.21
C TYR A 133 -10.13 -8.54 15.59
N GLN A 134 -10.32 -8.46 14.30
CA GLN A 134 -11.00 -9.46 13.49
C GLN A 134 -10.27 -9.71 12.18
N ILE A 135 -10.60 -10.82 11.53
CA ILE A 135 -10.28 -11.08 10.12
C ILE A 135 -11.62 -11.25 9.41
N GLN A 136 -12.08 -10.19 8.71
CA GLN A 136 -13.44 -10.09 8.21
C GLN A 136 -13.48 -9.52 6.80
N THR A 137 -14.47 -9.94 6.02
CA THR A 137 -14.77 -9.39 4.70
C THR A 137 -15.09 -7.90 4.77
N LYS A 138 -14.51 -7.14 3.85
CA LYS A 138 -14.83 -5.74 3.59
C LYS A 138 -15.36 -5.61 2.16
N LEU A 139 -16.32 -4.70 1.99
CA LEU A 139 -16.89 -4.39 0.69
C LEU A 139 -16.79 -2.89 0.42
N ARG A 140 -16.16 -2.55 -0.71
CA ARG A 140 -16.02 -1.18 -1.20
C ARG A 140 -16.43 -1.14 -2.66
N ASP A 141 -17.33 -0.23 -3.04
CA ASP A 141 -17.71 -0.06 -4.45
C ASP A 141 -16.60 0.69 -5.20
N GLU A 142 -15.49 -0.01 -5.35
CA GLU A 142 -14.32 0.50 -6.03
C GLU A 142 -14.63 0.81 -7.49
N ALA A 143 -14.49 2.07 -7.87
CA ALA A 143 -14.83 2.54 -9.21
C ALA A 143 -13.96 1.91 -10.31
N ARG A 144 -12.69 1.62 -10.00
CA ARG A 144 -11.72 1.08 -10.96
C ARG A 144 -10.91 -0.06 -10.34
N PRO A 145 -11.51 -1.25 -10.14
CA PRO A 145 -10.76 -2.42 -9.70
C PRO A 145 -9.68 -2.77 -10.73
N LYS A 146 -8.45 -3.03 -10.27
CA LYS A 146 -7.32 -3.35 -11.15
C LYS A 146 -6.24 -4.14 -10.42
N SER A 147 -5.24 -4.61 -11.15
CA SER A 147 -4.08 -5.31 -10.60
C SER A 147 -4.43 -6.56 -9.77
N GLY A 148 -5.45 -7.31 -10.18
CA GLY A 148 -5.86 -8.56 -9.53
C GLY A 148 -6.39 -8.32 -8.12
N VAL A 149 -5.85 -9.04 -7.14
CA VAL A 149 -6.28 -8.97 -5.74
C VAL A 149 -5.71 -7.76 -4.97
N LEU A 150 -4.95 -6.88 -5.62
CA LEU A 150 -4.41 -5.67 -5.01
C LEU A 150 -5.48 -4.60 -4.77
N ARG A 151 -6.45 -4.48 -5.71
CA ARG A 151 -7.54 -3.49 -5.63
C ARG A 151 -8.87 -4.10 -6.05
N THR A 152 -9.65 -4.51 -5.08
CA THR A 152 -10.88 -5.30 -5.24
C THR A 152 -12.07 -4.64 -4.56
N ARG A 153 -13.29 -5.09 -4.92
CA ARG A 153 -14.54 -4.66 -4.29
C ARG A 153 -14.88 -5.46 -3.04
N GLU A 154 -14.45 -6.71 -3.00
CA GLU A 154 -14.62 -7.60 -1.86
C GLU A 154 -13.27 -8.21 -1.50
N PHE A 155 -12.88 -8.12 -0.22
CA PHE A 155 -11.60 -8.62 0.27
C PHE A 155 -11.63 -8.89 1.76
N LEU A 156 -10.75 -9.80 2.20
CA LEU A 156 -10.48 -10.02 3.62
C LEU A 156 -9.55 -8.93 4.16
N MET A 157 -9.84 -8.46 5.37
CA MET A 157 -8.96 -7.56 6.11
C MET A 157 -8.81 -8.05 7.55
N LYS A 158 -7.59 -8.09 8.07
CA LYS A 158 -7.35 -8.06 9.49
C LYS A 158 -7.42 -6.60 9.92
N ASP A 159 -8.42 -6.26 10.67
CA ASP A 159 -8.57 -4.96 11.30
C ASP A 159 -8.54 -5.10 12.82
N SER A 160 -7.66 -4.30 13.45
CA SER A 160 -7.46 -4.25 14.90
C SER A 160 -7.73 -2.85 15.39
N TYR A 161 -8.18 -2.75 16.64
CA TYR A 161 -8.56 -1.50 17.29
C TYR A 161 -8.06 -1.50 18.73
N SER A 162 -7.38 -0.43 19.12
CA SER A 162 -7.00 -0.22 20.52
C SER A 162 -7.91 0.80 21.19
N PHE A 163 -8.13 0.58 22.48
CA PHE A 163 -8.92 1.43 23.37
C PHE A 163 -8.05 1.75 24.56
N ASP A 164 -7.76 3.02 24.74
CA ASP A 164 -6.80 3.52 25.70
C ASP A 164 -7.40 4.66 26.54
N ALA A 165 -6.89 4.86 27.76
CA ALA A 165 -7.38 5.90 28.65
C ALA A 165 -6.86 7.30 28.27
N ASP A 166 -5.69 7.36 27.66
CA ASP A 166 -5.03 8.61 27.29
C ASP A 166 -4.11 8.45 26.08
N GLU A 167 -3.54 9.55 25.59
CA GLU A 167 -2.61 9.56 24.46
C GLU A 167 -1.34 8.73 24.72
N LYS A 168 -0.88 8.64 25.98
CA LYS A 168 0.30 7.81 26.32
C LYS A 168 -0.02 6.32 26.21
N GLY A 169 -1.24 5.93 26.55
CA GLY A 169 -1.77 4.58 26.33
C GLY A 169 -1.82 4.27 24.84
N LEU A 170 -2.42 5.19 24.05
CA LEU A 170 -2.47 5.06 22.59
C LEU A 170 -1.07 4.95 21.97
N ASP A 171 -0.09 5.73 22.43
CA ASP A 171 1.29 5.64 21.96
C ASP A 171 1.88 4.26 22.16
N LYS A 172 1.62 3.62 23.31
CA LYS A 172 2.07 2.25 23.61
C LYS A 172 1.37 1.24 22.72
N SER A 173 0.05 1.31 22.60
CA SER A 173 -0.74 0.44 21.73
C SER A 173 -0.31 0.56 20.27
N TYR A 174 -0.05 1.77 19.81
CA TYR A 174 0.46 2.06 18.47
C TYR A 174 1.82 1.44 18.22
N GLN A 175 2.76 1.58 19.17
CA GLN A 175 4.11 1.00 19.06
C GLN A 175 4.06 -0.54 19.05
N LEU A 176 3.20 -1.16 19.86
CA LEU A 176 3.00 -2.61 19.85
C LEU A 176 2.54 -3.10 18.48
N HIS A 177 1.56 -2.42 17.88
CA HIS A 177 1.09 -2.75 16.53
C HIS A 177 2.16 -2.52 15.47
N LEU A 178 2.93 -1.43 15.55
CA LEU A 178 4.03 -1.15 14.64
C LEU A 178 5.04 -2.30 14.61
N GLU A 179 5.46 -2.78 15.78
CA GLU A 179 6.41 -3.89 15.90
C GLU A 179 5.80 -5.23 15.48
N ALA A 180 4.53 -5.49 15.82
CA ALA A 180 3.83 -6.70 15.38
C ALA A 180 3.71 -6.73 13.84
N TYR A 181 3.41 -5.59 13.19
CA TYR A 181 3.31 -5.51 11.73
C TYR A 181 4.65 -5.77 11.04
N LYS A 182 5.74 -5.24 11.57
CA LYS A 182 7.09 -5.56 11.05
C LYS A 182 7.32 -7.06 11.05
N LYS A 183 7.05 -7.74 12.18
CA LYS A 183 7.18 -9.20 12.29
C LYS A 183 6.27 -9.95 11.33
N ILE A 184 5.02 -9.51 11.15
CA ILE A 184 4.08 -10.12 10.19
C ILE A 184 4.68 -10.12 8.78
N PHE A 185 5.17 -8.96 8.32
CA PHE A 185 5.70 -8.83 6.97
C PHE A 185 7.04 -9.54 6.80
N GLU A 186 7.93 -9.48 7.78
CA GLU A 186 9.19 -10.23 7.81
C GLU A 186 8.92 -11.74 7.76
N ARG A 187 8.02 -12.25 8.61
CA ARG A 187 7.61 -13.66 8.61
C ARG A 187 6.95 -14.08 7.30
N SER A 188 6.28 -13.16 6.62
CA SER A 188 5.70 -13.38 5.29
C SER A 188 6.74 -13.32 4.16
N GLY A 189 8.01 -13.03 4.48
CA GLY A 189 9.14 -12.97 3.53
C GLY A 189 9.12 -11.74 2.64
N LEU A 190 8.54 -10.63 3.10
CA LEU A 190 8.44 -9.38 2.36
C LEU A 190 9.57 -8.41 2.73
N LYS A 191 10.04 -7.69 1.72
CA LYS A 191 10.75 -6.42 1.91
C LYS A 191 9.71 -5.30 1.99
N PHE A 192 9.90 -4.37 2.90
CA PHE A 192 8.97 -3.25 3.09
C PHE A 192 9.65 -2.03 3.70
N TYR A 193 9.00 -0.89 3.55
CA TYR A 193 9.33 0.37 4.21
C TYR A 193 8.17 0.79 5.11
N VAL A 194 8.49 1.44 6.23
CA VAL A 194 7.49 2.11 7.08
C VAL A 194 7.59 3.60 6.79
N VAL A 195 6.51 4.20 6.34
CA VAL A 195 6.47 5.60 5.93
C VAL A 195 5.37 6.35 6.67
N GLU A 196 5.62 7.62 7.00
CA GLU A 196 4.57 8.51 7.47
C GLU A 196 3.56 8.75 6.34
N SER A 197 2.28 8.71 6.66
CA SER A 197 1.19 8.93 5.72
C SER A 197 0.13 9.90 6.24
N ASP A 198 -0.73 10.35 5.33
CA ASP A 198 -1.89 11.15 5.68
C ASP A 198 -3.00 10.26 6.25
N PRO A 199 -3.56 10.56 7.43
CA PRO A 199 -4.68 9.79 7.95
C PRO A 199 -5.96 9.86 7.09
N GLY A 200 -6.07 10.80 6.15
CA GLY A 200 -7.17 10.90 5.19
C GLY A 200 -8.55 10.89 5.84
N MET A 201 -9.49 10.15 5.23
CA MET A 201 -10.86 9.99 5.75
C MET A 201 -10.94 9.25 7.09
N MET A 202 -9.92 8.49 7.48
CA MET A 202 -9.88 7.84 8.79
C MET A 202 -9.75 8.88 9.90
N GLY A 203 -9.10 10.01 9.63
CA GLY A 203 -8.83 11.08 10.59
C GLY A 203 -7.79 10.70 11.63
N GLY A 204 -7.54 11.61 12.57
CA GLY A 204 -6.51 11.44 13.56
C GLY A 204 -5.26 12.28 13.29
N ALA A 205 -4.26 12.18 14.17
CA ALA A 205 -3.08 13.04 14.13
C ALA A 205 -1.88 12.42 13.42
N VAL A 206 -1.75 11.09 13.44
CA VAL A 206 -0.58 10.35 12.93
C VAL A 206 -1.03 9.07 12.26
N ALA A 207 -0.46 8.80 11.10
CA ALA A 207 -0.61 7.53 10.40
C ALA A 207 0.74 7.06 9.85
N HIS A 208 0.92 5.74 9.79
CA HIS A 208 2.02 5.11 9.05
C HIS A 208 1.46 4.03 8.13
N GLU A 209 2.13 3.88 7.01
CA GLU A 209 1.86 2.85 6.01
C GLU A 209 3.07 1.93 5.88
N PHE A 210 2.79 0.65 5.64
CA PHE A 210 3.79 -0.34 5.30
C PHE A 210 3.75 -0.54 3.79
N MET A 211 4.86 -0.23 3.14
CA MET A 211 4.98 -0.14 1.69
C MET A 211 5.93 -1.21 1.16
N ALA A 212 5.43 -2.12 0.34
CA ALA A 212 6.22 -3.17 -0.30
C ALA A 212 6.70 -2.72 -1.68
N PRO A 213 8.01 -2.70 -1.96
CA PRO A 213 8.53 -2.38 -3.29
C PRO A 213 7.96 -3.29 -4.37
N SER A 214 7.42 -2.69 -5.44
CA SER A 214 6.91 -3.42 -6.61
C SER A 214 6.66 -2.48 -7.79
N PRO A 215 7.02 -2.86 -9.03
CA PRO A 215 6.65 -2.13 -10.23
C PRO A 215 5.14 -2.01 -10.46
N ALA A 216 4.35 -2.95 -9.90
CA ALA A 216 2.89 -2.96 -9.96
C ALA A 216 2.24 -2.01 -8.94
N GLY A 217 3.05 -1.33 -8.10
CA GLY A 217 2.58 -0.39 -7.08
C GLY A 217 1.88 0.82 -7.69
N GLU A 218 0.83 1.27 -7.01
CA GLU A 218 0.09 2.49 -7.37
C GLU A 218 0.66 3.72 -6.68
N ASP A 219 1.29 3.53 -5.53
CA ASP A 219 1.90 4.57 -4.73
C ASP A 219 3.39 4.72 -5.06
N GLU A 220 3.92 5.89 -4.80
CA GLU A 220 5.34 6.20 -4.92
C GLU A 220 5.86 6.77 -3.61
N ILE A 221 7.02 6.30 -3.19
CA ILE A 221 7.71 6.81 -2.01
C ILE A 221 9.08 7.37 -2.39
N VAL A 222 9.55 8.32 -1.61
CA VAL A 222 10.94 8.77 -1.68
C VAL A 222 11.76 8.15 -0.57
N LEU A 223 12.99 7.77 -0.89
CA LEU A 223 13.88 7.02 -0.04
C LEU A 223 15.25 7.68 0.05
N CYS A 224 15.93 7.54 1.19
CA CYS A 224 17.30 7.92 1.38
C CYS A 224 18.08 6.83 2.11
N GLU A 225 19.36 6.65 1.78
CA GLU A 225 20.28 5.72 2.46
C GLU A 225 20.38 5.95 3.98
N CYS A 226 20.05 7.16 4.48
CA CYS A 226 20.02 7.45 5.92
C CYS A 226 18.82 6.88 6.66
N GLY A 227 17.93 6.14 5.97
CA GLY A 227 16.69 5.59 6.52
C GLY A 227 15.49 6.55 6.47
N TYR A 228 15.60 7.71 5.80
CA TYR A 228 14.43 8.53 5.50
C TYR A 228 13.60 7.85 4.43
N ALA A 229 12.31 7.64 4.71
CA ALA A 229 11.31 7.13 3.78
C ALA A 229 9.99 7.88 4.02
N ALA A 230 9.34 8.34 2.96
CA ALA A 230 8.06 9.04 3.05
C ALA A 230 7.24 8.81 1.77
N ASN A 231 5.92 8.69 1.94
CA ASN A 231 5.00 8.73 0.81
C ASN A 231 5.15 10.09 0.12
N ILE A 232 5.21 10.10 -1.22
CA ILE A 232 5.43 11.33 -2.00
C ILE A 232 4.43 12.43 -1.65
N GLU A 233 3.24 12.06 -1.19
CA GLU A 233 2.18 12.97 -0.76
C GLU A 233 2.54 13.84 0.46
N LEU A 234 3.46 13.35 1.32
CA LEU A 234 3.91 14.03 2.53
C LEU A 234 5.40 14.33 2.54
N ALA A 235 6.12 13.72 1.63
CA ALA A 235 7.56 13.79 1.59
C ALA A 235 8.05 15.23 1.57
N LYS A 236 8.98 15.53 2.48
CA LYS A 236 9.78 16.75 2.40
C LYS A 236 11.04 16.48 1.61
N SER A 237 11.45 17.45 0.83
CA SER A 237 12.73 17.39 0.13
C SER A 237 13.43 18.75 0.12
N ILE A 238 14.71 18.75 -0.15
CA ILE A 238 15.51 19.96 -0.32
C ILE A 238 15.90 20.03 -1.81
N PRO A 239 15.19 20.81 -2.61
CA PRO A 239 15.51 20.95 -4.02
C PRO A 239 16.91 21.53 -4.23
N THR A 240 17.64 20.99 -5.20
CA THR A 240 18.98 21.49 -5.56
C THR A 240 18.92 22.96 -5.94
N LYS A 241 19.65 23.83 -5.25
CA LYS A 241 19.70 25.26 -5.55
C LYS A 241 20.37 25.49 -6.91
N PRO A 242 19.83 26.38 -7.78
CA PRO A 242 20.53 26.83 -8.98
C PRO A 242 21.63 27.82 -8.59
N GLU A 243 22.53 28.09 -9.53
CA GLU A 243 23.42 29.23 -9.45
C GLU A 243 22.63 30.48 -9.86
N PHE A 244 22.54 31.44 -8.95
CA PHE A 244 21.82 32.70 -9.20
C PHE A 244 22.78 33.73 -9.80
N SER A 245 22.22 34.59 -10.66
CA SER A 245 22.93 35.76 -11.21
C SER A 245 22.35 37.02 -10.56
N ASP A 246 23.21 38.05 -10.40
CA ASP A 246 22.79 39.34 -9.86
C ASP A 246 22.06 40.17 -10.93
N TRP A 247 20.91 39.67 -11.41
CA TRP A 247 20.09 40.39 -12.35
C TRP A 247 19.39 41.57 -11.67
N LYS A 248 19.35 42.70 -12.35
CA LYS A 248 18.46 43.78 -12.00
C LYS A 248 17.07 43.48 -12.53
N LEU A 249 16.05 44.08 -11.90
CA LEU A 249 14.68 43.98 -12.34
C LEU A 249 14.54 44.52 -13.77
N GLU A 250 14.17 43.63 -14.72
CA GLU A 250 14.11 43.96 -16.15
C GLU A 250 13.02 43.16 -16.82
N GLU A 251 12.10 43.87 -17.56
CA GLU A 251 11.13 43.22 -18.43
C GLU A 251 11.82 42.72 -19.70
N VAL A 252 11.54 41.49 -20.08
CA VAL A 252 12.09 40.83 -21.26
C VAL A 252 10.94 40.37 -22.14
N ALA A 253 10.98 40.76 -23.42
CA ALA A 253 9.99 40.28 -24.40
C ALA A 253 10.19 38.78 -24.67
N THR A 254 9.14 38.00 -24.53
CA THR A 254 9.09 36.56 -24.73
C THR A 254 7.86 36.19 -25.56
N PRO A 255 7.82 36.63 -26.82
CA PRO A 255 6.66 36.41 -27.69
C PRO A 255 6.42 34.89 -27.82
N ASP A 256 5.14 34.52 -27.83
CA ASP A 256 4.67 33.15 -28.05
C ASP A 256 5.19 32.09 -27.02
N SER A 257 5.82 32.52 -25.92
CA SER A 257 6.36 31.65 -24.89
C SER A 257 5.54 31.77 -23.61
N ARG A 258 4.71 30.76 -23.31
CA ARG A 258 3.73 30.76 -22.19
C ARG A 258 4.05 29.76 -21.09
N THR A 259 4.73 28.67 -21.44
CA THR A 259 5.11 27.63 -20.48
C THR A 259 6.54 27.84 -19.98
N ILE A 260 6.85 27.30 -18.80
CA ILE A 260 8.23 27.34 -18.27
C ILE A 260 9.23 26.75 -19.26
N ASP A 261 8.86 25.71 -20.00
CA ASP A 261 9.70 25.06 -20.99
C ASP A 261 10.02 25.97 -22.17
N GLU A 262 9.01 26.64 -22.71
CA GLU A 262 9.17 27.58 -23.80
C GLU A 262 10.01 28.80 -23.38
N VAL A 263 9.70 29.40 -22.22
CA VAL A 263 10.42 30.58 -21.73
C VAL A 263 11.87 30.24 -21.37
N SER A 264 12.09 29.08 -20.73
CA SER A 264 13.45 28.56 -20.40
C SER A 264 14.27 28.36 -21.67
N ALA A 265 13.68 27.74 -22.70
CA ALA A 265 14.35 27.54 -23.99
C ALA A 265 14.64 28.87 -24.71
N PHE A 266 13.67 29.81 -24.72
CA PHE A 266 13.81 31.12 -25.36
C PHE A 266 14.91 31.96 -24.70
N LEU A 267 14.92 32.04 -23.37
CA LEU A 267 15.91 32.80 -22.61
C LEU A 267 17.24 32.03 -22.40
N LYS A 268 17.31 30.75 -22.76
CA LYS A 268 18.45 29.85 -22.53
C LYS A 268 18.87 29.80 -21.05
N LEU A 269 17.90 29.75 -20.16
CA LEU A 269 18.10 29.70 -18.72
C LEU A 269 17.58 28.39 -18.14
N ASP A 270 18.19 27.92 -17.03
CA ASP A 270 17.75 26.75 -16.30
C ASP A 270 16.35 26.96 -15.70
N LYS A 271 15.46 25.98 -15.84
CA LYS A 271 14.10 26.01 -15.28
C LYS A 271 14.06 26.31 -13.77
N ARG A 272 15.11 25.95 -13.03
CA ARG A 272 15.24 26.24 -11.60
C ARG A 272 15.34 27.73 -11.29
N LEU A 273 15.60 28.58 -12.28
CA LEU A 273 15.65 30.04 -12.16
C LEU A 273 14.30 30.71 -12.39
N PHE A 274 13.23 29.95 -12.57
CA PHE A 274 11.89 30.48 -12.81
C PHE A 274 10.97 30.28 -11.60
N ILE A 275 9.99 31.18 -11.45
CA ILE A 275 8.85 31.02 -10.58
C ILE A 275 7.63 30.71 -11.46
N LYS A 276 7.00 29.56 -11.18
CA LYS A 276 5.76 29.11 -11.80
C LYS A 276 4.59 29.56 -10.92
N SER A 277 3.64 30.29 -11.50
CA SER A 277 2.45 30.81 -10.84
C SER A 277 1.22 30.01 -11.23
N LEU A 278 0.50 29.45 -10.25
CA LEU A 278 -0.77 28.76 -10.42
C LEU A 278 -1.85 29.51 -9.67
N ILE A 279 -3.00 29.72 -10.31
CA ILE A 279 -4.19 30.27 -9.67
C ILE A 279 -5.13 29.12 -9.31
N VAL A 280 -5.52 29.06 -8.05
CA VAL A 280 -6.47 28.08 -7.52
C VAL A 280 -7.64 28.79 -6.85
N VAL A 281 -8.81 28.16 -6.85
CA VAL A 281 -10.02 28.70 -6.22
C VAL A 281 -10.37 27.85 -5.02
N SER A 282 -10.19 28.42 -3.82
CA SER A 282 -10.58 27.81 -2.55
C SER A 282 -11.96 28.30 -2.10
N GLN A 283 -12.51 27.69 -1.04
CA GLN A 283 -13.76 28.18 -0.43
C GLN A 283 -13.69 29.63 0.08
N LYS A 284 -12.48 30.14 0.33
CA LYS A 284 -12.24 31.54 0.79
C LYS A 284 -11.95 32.49 -0.36
N GLY A 285 -11.93 32.02 -1.60
CA GLY A 285 -11.64 32.77 -2.81
C GLY A 285 -10.36 32.34 -3.52
N PRO A 286 -9.94 33.10 -4.58
CA PRO A 286 -8.76 32.78 -5.37
C PRO A 286 -7.46 33.00 -4.60
N VAL A 287 -6.50 32.11 -4.82
CA VAL A 287 -5.15 32.12 -4.22
C VAL A 287 -4.12 31.87 -5.34
N MET A 288 -2.99 32.58 -5.28
CA MET A 288 -1.84 32.32 -6.15
C MET A 288 -0.87 31.40 -5.42
N ALA A 289 -0.61 30.21 -5.98
CA ALA A 289 0.41 29.29 -5.51
C ALA A 289 1.67 29.42 -6.37
N LEU A 290 2.83 29.58 -5.74
CA LEU A 290 4.11 29.76 -6.41
C LEU A 290 5.04 28.59 -6.07
N VAL A 291 5.59 27.95 -7.10
CA VAL A 291 6.66 26.97 -6.99
C VAL A 291 7.79 27.31 -7.94
N ARG A 292 8.97 26.73 -7.73
CA ARG A 292 10.09 26.86 -8.67
C ARG A 292 9.74 26.21 -10.01
N GLY A 293 10.26 26.72 -11.12
CA GLY A 293 9.88 26.30 -12.47
C GLY A 293 10.11 24.83 -12.82
N ASP A 294 11.03 24.15 -12.11
CA ASP A 294 11.28 22.71 -12.23
C ASP A 294 10.43 21.84 -11.29
N GLN A 295 9.52 22.46 -10.52
CA GLN A 295 8.69 21.79 -9.52
C GLN A 295 7.21 21.88 -9.85
N GLU A 296 6.44 20.98 -9.23
CA GLU A 296 4.98 20.98 -9.28
C GLU A 296 4.41 21.25 -7.88
N VAL A 297 3.24 21.90 -7.84
CA VAL A 297 2.49 22.05 -6.58
C VAL A 297 1.93 20.70 -6.18
N HIS A 298 2.13 20.32 -4.93
CA HIS A 298 1.50 19.13 -4.37
C HIS A 298 0.12 19.47 -3.80
N GLU A 299 -0.94 18.94 -4.41
CA GLU A 299 -2.32 19.28 -4.06
C GLU A 299 -2.66 19.06 -2.58
N LYS A 300 -2.28 17.93 -1.99
CA LYS A 300 -2.56 17.64 -0.58
C LYS A 300 -1.83 18.58 0.39
N LYS A 301 -0.58 18.94 0.09
CA LYS A 301 0.16 19.92 0.89
C LYS A 301 -0.52 21.30 0.83
N LEU A 302 -0.91 21.74 -0.36
CA LEU A 302 -1.61 23.01 -0.53
C LEU A 302 -3.00 22.99 0.13
N ARG A 303 -3.76 21.87 -0.01
CA ARG A 303 -5.08 21.68 0.61
C ARG A 303 -5.06 21.81 2.13
N ARG A 304 -4.00 21.37 2.78
CA ARG A 304 -3.82 21.54 4.25
C ARG A 304 -3.74 23.00 4.68
N LEU A 305 -3.29 23.88 3.79
CA LEU A 305 -3.13 25.31 4.08
C LEU A 305 -4.39 26.12 3.78
N ILE A 306 -5.06 25.80 2.67
CA ILE A 306 -6.18 26.64 2.17
C ILE A 306 -7.55 25.94 2.17
N GLY A 307 -7.61 24.67 2.60
CA GLY A 307 -8.81 23.84 2.50
C GLY A 307 -9.03 23.29 1.08
N GLU A 308 -10.23 22.79 0.81
CA GLU A 308 -10.58 22.28 -0.53
C GLU A 308 -10.46 23.39 -1.59
N PHE A 309 -9.89 23.04 -2.72
CA PHE A 309 -9.68 23.95 -3.85
C PHE A 309 -9.74 23.19 -5.18
N ARG A 310 -9.87 23.94 -6.25
CA ARG A 310 -9.69 23.48 -7.62
C ARG A 310 -8.80 24.45 -8.41
N PRO A 311 -8.15 24.00 -9.49
CA PRO A 311 -7.51 24.92 -10.43
C PRO A 311 -8.52 25.92 -10.98
N ALA A 312 -8.09 27.16 -11.18
CA ALA A 312 -8.92 28.19 -11.84
C ALA A 312 -9.04 27.89 -13.36
N HIS A 313 -10.22 28.09 -13.93
CA HIS A 313 -10.41 28.06 -15.37
C HIS A 313 -9.73 29.26 -16.04
N LYS A 314 -9.44 29.17 -17.34
CA LYS A 314 -8.72 30.24 -18.06
C LYS A 314 -9.42 31.61 -17.97
N GLU A 315 -10.74 31.61 -18.04
CA GLU A 315 -11.59 32.79 -17.92
C GLU A 315 -11.48 33.41 -16.52
N GLU A 316 -11.52 32.58 -15.48
CA GLU A 316 -11.37 32.99 -14.08
C GLU A 316 -9.96 33.55 -13.80
N VAL A 317 -8.93 32.93 -14.37
CA VAL A 317 -7.56 33.44 -14.27
C VAL A 317 -7.49 34.89 -14.79
N LYS A 318 -8.08 35.15 -15.96
CA LYS A 318 -8.12 36.49 -16.56
C LYS A 318 -8.98 37.46 -15.73
N GLU A 319 -10.09 37.00 -15.16
CA GLU A 319 -10.95 37.79 -14.28
C GLU A 319 -10.20 38.20 -13.01
N PHE A 320 -9.50 37.26 -12.33
CA PHE A 320 -8.82 37.52 -11.07
C PHE A 320 -7.53 38.35 -11.21
N THR A 321 -6.81 38.17 -12.30
CA THR A 321 -5.49 38.78 -12.50
C THR A 321 -5.45 39.89 -13.53
N GLY A 322 -6.44 39.98 -14.40
CA GLY A 322 -6.46 40.86 -15.55
C GLY A 322 -5.57 40.41 -16.72
N ILE A 323 -4.91 39.25 -16.60
CA ILE A 323 -3.87 38.79 -17.53
C ILE A 323 -4.18 37.34 -17.97
N GLU A 324 -3.80 36.98 -19.17
CA GLU A 324 -3.89 35.62 -19.64
C GLU A 324 -2.87 34.69 -18.95
N ALA A 325 -3.26 33.42 -18.78
CA ALA A 325 -2.36 32.41 -18.26
C ALA A 325 -1.05 32.32 -19.09
N GLY A 326 0.07 32.14 -18.41
CA GLY A 326 1.40 32.08 -19.00
C GLY A 326 2.25 33.33 -18.77
N PHE A 327 1.64 34.49 -18.44
CA PHE A 327 2.37 35.72 -18.18
C PHE A 327 2.15 36.30 -16.78
N ILE A 328 1.58 35.51 -15.88
CA ILE A 328 1.21 35.92 -14.53
C ILE A 328 2.41 35.78 -13.60
N GLY A 329 2.67 36.82 -12.81
CA GLY A 329 3.69 36.85 -11.78
C GLY A 329 3.21 37.46 -10.47
N PRO A 330 3.98 37.34 -9.39
CA PRO A 330 3.60 37.81 -8.06
C PRO A 330 3.66 39.32 -7.86
N ILE A 331 4.35 40.07 -8.76
CA ILE A 331 4.53 41.52 -8.61
C ILE A 331 3.16 42.22 -8.72
N LYS A 332 2.85 43.07 -7.75
CA LYS A 332 1.58 43.82 -7.68
C LYS A 332 0.35 42.94 -7.77
N CYS A 333 0.47 41.64 -7.49
CA CYS A 333 -0.67 40.75 -7.41
C CYS A 333 -1.53 41.12 -6.20
N LYS A 334 -2.87 41.15 -6.39
CA LYS A 334 -3.84 41.46 -5.33
C LYS A 334 -4.36 40.23 -4.60
N LEU A 335 -4.05 39.04 -5.12
CA LEU A 335 -4.47 37.76 -4.52
C LEU A 335 -3.57 37.41 -3.34
N PRO A 336 -4.08 36.66 -2.36
CA PRO A 336 -3.23 36.00 -1.38
C PRO A 336 -2.22 35.10 -2.10
N ILE A 337 -0.94 35.15 -1.68
CA ILE A 337 0.13 34.40 -2.30
C ILE A 337 0.67 33.38 -1.30
N ILE A 338 0.71 32.11 -1.70
CA ILE A 338 1.41 31.03 -1.00
C ILE A 338 2.59 30.62 -1.87
N ALA A 339 3.80 30.75 -1.36
CA ALA A 339 5.02 30.41 -2.09
C ALA A 339 5.73 29.23 -1.45
N ASP A 340 6.32 28.39 -2.27
CA ASP A 340 7.13 27.28 -1.76
C ASP A 340 8.35 27.78 -0.99
N GLU A 341 8.74 27.04 0.05
CA GLU A 341 9.90 27.38 0.88
C GLU A 341 11.20 27.48 0.11
N SER A 342 11.36 26.73 -0.99
CA SER A 342 12.53 26.79 -1.87
C SER A 342 12.72 28.14 -2.57
N LEU A 343 11.67 28.96 -2.60
CA LEU A 343 11.67 30.30 -3.18
C LEU A 343 12.02 31.41 -2.19
N LYS A 344 12.32 31.10 -0.90
CA LYS A 344 12.64 32.12 0.12
C LYS A 344 13.82 33.02 -0.22
N GLU A 345 14.75 32.52 -1.01
CA GLU A 345 15.99 33.20 -1.40
C GLU A 345 16.24 32.98 -2.89
N GLY A 346 16.83 33.94 -3.55
CA GLY A 346 17.25 33.80 -4.95
C GLY A 346 16.87 35.01 -5.80
N ASN A 347 17.24 34.93 -7.08
CA ASN A 347 16.95 35.92 -8.09
C ASN A 347 16.34 35.19 -9.31
N TYR A 348 15.08 35.44 -9.60
CA TYR A 348 14.27 34.60 -10.46
C TYR A 348 13.70 35.34 -11.67
N VAL A 349 13.15 34.56 -12.60
CA VAL A 349 12.33 35.00 -13.72
C VAL A 349 10.88 34.58 -13.48
N THR A 350 9.91 35.43 -13.75
CA THR A 350 8.47 35.12 -13.65
C THR A 350 7.67 35.92 -14.68
N GLY A 351 6.36 35.69 -14.76
CA GLY A 351 5.49 36.51 -15.61
C GLY A 351 5.50 37.98 -15.22
N ALA A 352 5.52 38.86 -16.22
CA ALA A 352 5.54 40.31 -16.02
C ALA A 352 4.15 40.94 -15.80
N ASN A 353 3.10 40.14 -15.68
CA ASN A 353 1.70 40.59 -15.72
C ASN A 353 1.36 41.44 -16.98
N LYS A 354 1.99 41.09 -18.08
CA LYS A 354 1.86 41.75 -19.39
C LYS A 354 2.04 40.68 -20.46
N GLU A 355 1.10 40.61 -21.39
CA GLU A 355 1.10 39.64 -22.47
C GLU A 355 2.38 39.75 -23.33
N GLY A 356 3.03 38.60 -23.58
CA GLY A 356 4.30 38.50 -24.33
C GLY A 356 5.53 38.93 -23.55
N TYR A 357 5.46 39.12 -22.23
CA TYR A 357 6.59 39.56 -21.42
C TYR A 357 6.78 38.72 -20.13
N HIS A 358 8.04 38.50 -19.81
CA HIS A 358 8.46 38.03 -18.51
C HIS A 358 9.38 39.06 -17.85
N ILE A 359 9.59 38.95 -16.55
CA ILE A 359 10.47 39.82 -15.78
C ILE A 359 11.54 38.97 -15.10
N LYS A 360 12.80 39.35 -15.28
CA LYS A 360 13.95 38.75 -14.58
C LYS A 360 14.41 39.67 -13.46
N GLY A 361 15.14 39.12 -12.52
CA GLY A 361 15.68 39.88 -11.41
C GLY A 361 14.74 39.98 -10.21
N ILE A 362 13.75 39.10 -10.11
CA ILE A 362 12.81 39.05 -8.99
C ILE A 362 13.47 38.47 -7.76
N VAL A 363 13.45 39.20 -6.66
CA VAL A 363 13.94 38.79 -5.35
C VAL A 363 12.74 38.64 -4.40
N PRO A 364 12.42 37.41 -3.95
CA PRO A 364 11.34 37.19 -3.00
C PRO A 364 11.52 37.98 -1.70
N LYS A 365 10.41 38.38 -1.07
CA LYS A 365 10.35 39.28 0.10
C LYS A 365 10.72 40.74 -0.15
N MET A 366 11.45 41.05 -1.23
CA MET A 366 11.72 42.44 -1.66
C MET A 366 10.66 42.90 -2.67
N ASP A 367 10.42 42.11 -3.70
CA ASP A 367 9.55 42.50 -4.83
C ASP A 367 8.10 42.01 -4.67
N PHE A 368 7.86 41.03 -3.82
CA PHE A 368 6.51 40.56 -3.45
C PHE A 368 6.49 39.95 -2.05
N THR A 369 5.30 39.93 -1.44
CA THR A 369 5.04 39.31 -0.13
C THR A 369 4.23 38.04 -0.31
N ALA A 370 4.59 36.96 0.39
CA ALA A 370 3.90 35.68 0.35
C ALA A 370 4.01 34.94 1.68
N ASP A 371 3.06 34.05 1.95
CA ASP A 371 3.16 33.05 3.00
C ASP A 371 4.01 31.89 2.47
N PHE A 372 5.17 31.65 3.08
CA PHE A 372 6.09 30.59 2.63
C PHE A 372 5.82 29.28 3.36
N ALA A 373 5.52 28.22 2.60
CA ALA A 373 5.25 26.89 3.12
C ALA A 373 5.80 25.79 2.18
N ASP A 374 5.97 24.59 2.68
CA ASP A 374 6.33 23.42 1.85
C ASP A 374 5.09 22.99 1.04
N ILE A 375 5.05 23.38 -0.23
CA ILE A 375 3.95 23.05 -1.15
C ILE A 375 4.40 22.33 -2.42
N HIS A 376 5.70 22.08 -2.61
CA HIS A 376 6.17 21.35 -3.78
C HIS A 376 6.05 19.83 -3.61
N ALA A 377 5.92 19.12 -4.73
CA ALA A 377 6.02 17.68 -4.78
C ALA A 377 7.50 17.26 -4.68
N ALA A 378 7.85 16.45 -3.68
CA ALA A 378 9.18 15.86 -3.59
C ALA A 378 9.40 14.88 -4.75
N LYS A 379 10.62 14.80 -5.26
CA LYS A 379 10.98 13.90 -6.38
C LYS A 379 12.35 13.28 -6.20
N ALA A 380 12.61 12.21 -6.95
CA ALA A 380 13.95 11.66 -7.08
C ALA A 380 14.93 12.74 -7.58
N GLY A 381 16.14 12.77 -7.03
CA GLY A 381 17.13 13.78 -7.35
C GLY A 381 17.17 14.99 -6.40
N ASP A 382 16.11 15.22 -5.62
CA ASP A 382 16.13 16.22 -4.55
C ASP A 382 17.00 15.78 -3.38
N GLY A 383 17.42 16.72 -2.55
CA GLY A 383 18.17 16.44 -1.32
C GLY A 383 17.26 15.91 -0.20
N CYS A 384 17.77 14.97 0.55
CA CYS A 384 17.11 14.44 1.74
C CYS A 384 16.99 15.51 2.84
N PRO A 385 15.84 15.69 3.49
CA PRO A 385 15.67 16.68 4.56
C PRO A 385 16.49 16.36 5.81
N LYS A 386 16.88 15.08 6.03
CA LYS A 386 17.68 14.65 7.20
C LYS A 386 19.19 14.77 6.96
N CYS A 387 19.70 14.30 5.84
CA CYS A 387 21.15 14.18 5.60
C CYS A 387 21.66 14.88 4.33
N ARG A 388 20.77 15.50 3.55
CA ARG A 388 21.04 16.21 2.29
C ARG A 388 21.54 15.33 1.12
N LYS A 389 21.72 14.02 1.29
CA LYS A 389 22.01 13.10 0.19
C LYS A 389 20.82 13.05 -0.78
N THR A 390 21.08 12.65 -2.01
CA THR A 390 20.07 12.53 -3.06
C THR A 390 19.00 11.51 -2.70
N LEU A 391 17.73 11.89 -2.88
CA LEU A 391 16.59 11.01 -2.74
C LEU A 391 16.44 10.13 -3.99
N ALA A 392 16.11 8.87 -3.76
CA ALA A 392 15.58 7.96 -4.78
C ALA A 392 14.05 7.88 -4.66
N SER A 393 13.36 7.44 -5.71
CA SER A 393 11.94 7.09 -5.63
C SER A 393 11.71 5.65 -6.05
N GLU A 394 10.66 5.03 -5.50
CA GLU A 394 10.31 3.64 -5.78
C GLU A 394 8.79 3.49 -5.76
N LYS A 395 8.26 2.72 -6.73
CA LYS A 395 6.85 2.32 -6.73
C LYS A 395 6.62 1.23 -5.69
N VAL A 396 5.50 1.33 -4.97
CA VAL A 396 5.21 0.49 -3.83
C VAL A 396 3.73 0.09 -3.76
N ILE A 397 3.48 -1.06 -3.15
CA ILE A 397 2.15 -1.54 -2.78
C ILE A 397 1.96 -1.30 -1.28
N GLU A 398 0.89 -0.62 -0.88
CA GLU A 398 0.46 -0.55 0.51
C GLU A 398 -0.02 -1.93 0.97
N ILE A 399 0.68 -2.51 1.96
CA ILE A 399 0.37 -3.83 2.53
C ILE A 399 -0.25 -3.76 3.91
N GLY A 400 -0.22 -2.62 4.57
CA GLY A 400 -0.86 -2.37 5.85
C GLY A 400 -0.74 -0.92 6.27
N ASN A 401 -1.63 -0.50 7.16
CA ASN A 401 -1.65 0.85 7.71
C ASN A 401 -2.02 0.85 9.21
N ILE A 402 -1.60 1.90 9.90
CA ILE A 402 -1.87 2.12 11.31
C ILE A 402 -2.18 3.59 11.57
N PHE A 403 -3.23 3.86 12.37
CA PHE A 403 -3.76 5.19 12.63
C PHE A 403 -3.94 5.46 14.12
N LYS A 404 -3.60 6.68 14.56
CA LYS A 404 -4.04 7.22 15.83
C LYS A 404 -5.33 8.02 15.61
N LEU A 405 -6.47 7.44 15.97
CA LEU A 405 -7.79 8.03 15.75
C LEU A 405 -8.16 9.09 16.79
N GLY A 406 -7.57 8.99 18.00
CA GLY A 406 -7.97 9.84 19.12
C GLY A 406 -9.41 9.60 19.55
N THR A 407 -10.20 10.68 19.64
CA THR A 407 -11.62 10.63 20.04
C THR A 407 -12.61 10.72 18.88
N LYS A 408 -12.14 10.69 17.64
CA LYS A 408 -12.99 10.91 16.43
C LYS A 408 -14.25 10.04 16.40
N TYR A 409 -14.18 8.81 16.90
CA TYR A 409 -15.29 7.88 16.91
C TYR A 409 -15.93 7.76 18.30
N SER A 410 -15.14 7.81 19.36
CA SER A 410 -15.62 7.64 20.73
C SER A 410 -16.54 8.78 21.18
N GLU A 411 -16.26 10.03 20.84
CA GLU A 411 -17.12 11.15 21.20
C GLU A 411 -18.51 11.08 20.56
N PRO A 412 -18.66 10.98 19.22
CA PRO A 412 -19.98 10.94 18.59
C PRO A 412 -20.80 9.69 18.96
N LEU A 413 -20.13 8.54 19.18
CA LEU A 413 -20.77 7.29 19.57
C LEU A 413 -20.90 7.12 21.09
N LYS A 414 -20.51 8.14 21.86
CA LYS A 414 -20.61 8.17 23.34
C LYS A 414 -19.89 7.01 24.04
N ALA A 415 -18.76 6.60 23.48
CA ALA A 415 -17.89 5.60 24.09
C ALA A 415 -17.02 6.27 25.18
N TYR A 416 -17.57 6.33 26.39
CA TYR A 416 -16.95 6.96 27.56
C TYR A 416 -16.69 5.92 28.65
N TYR A 417 -15.67 6.18 29.47
CA TYR A 417 -15.36 5.42 30.67
C TYR A 417 -15.26 6.35 31.89
N LEU A 418 -15.44 5.80 33.08
CA LEU A 418 -15.21 6.52 34.34
C LEU A 418 -13.74 6.40 34.74
N ASP A 419 -13.07 7.54 34.96
CA ASP A 419 -11.71 7.58 35.49
C ASP A 419 -11.67 7.23 37.00
N GLU A 420 -10.49 7.21 37.61
CA GLU A 420 -10.29 6.89 39.04
C GLU A 420 -11.02 7.84 40.00
N HIS A 421 -11.43 9.00 39.50
CA HIS A 421 -12.16 10.04 40.27
C HIS A 421 -13.67 10.04 39.96
N GLY A 422 -14.15 9.06 39.16
CA GLY A 422 -15.54 8.94 38.74
C GLY A 422 -15.96 9.97 37.69
N LYS A 423 -15.02 10.61 36.99
CA LYS A 423 -15.30 11.53 35.91
C LYS A 423 -15.36 10.79 34.57
N GLU A 424 -16.38 11.08 33.76
CA GLU A 424 -16.49 10.59 32.39
C GLU A 424 -15.40 11.17 31.48
N LYS A 425 -14.76 10.27 30.71
CA LYS A 425 -13.76 10.63 29.68
C LYS A 425 -14.01 9.80 28.42
N PRO A 426 -13.79 10.37 27.23
CA PRO A 426 -13.89 9.61 25.99
C PRO A 426 -12.72 8.61 25.91
N ILE A 427 -12.98 7.45 25.35
CA ILE A 427 -11.95 6.45 25.07
C ILE A 427 -11.08 6.94 23.93
N ILE A 428 -9.76 6.80 24.06
CA ILE A 428 -8.79 7.16 23.02
C ILE A 428 -8.54 5.91 22.17
N MET A 429 -8.63 6.04 20.84
CA MET A 429 -8.66 4.90 19.93
C MET A 429 -7.52 4.92 18.90
N GLY A 430 -7.07 3.71 18.52
CA GLY A 430 -6.25 3.46 17.34
C GLY A 430 -6.90 2.44 16.41
N SER A 431 -6.57 2.47 15.12
CA SER A 431 -7.04 1.51 14.10
C SER A 431 -5.86 1.02 13.26
N TYR A 432 -5.85 -0.29 12.96
CA TYR A 432 -4.68 -0.98 12.41
C TYR A 432 -5.12 -2.05 11.39
N GLY A 433 -4.89 -1.81 10.09
CA GLY A 433 -5.41 -2.64 8.99
C GLY A 433 -4.33 -3.39 8.20
N ILE A 434 -4.58 -4.65 7.84
CA ILE A 434 -3.79 -5.46 6.89
C ILE A 434 -4.72 -6.23 5.96
N GLY A 435 -4.45 -6.17 4.65
CA GLY A 435 -5.10 -7.02 3.65
C GLY A 435 -4.29 -8.29 3.37
N PRO A 436 -4.71 -9.49 3.82
CA PRO A 436 -3.94 -10.72 3.61
C PRO A 436 -3.67 -11.04 2.13
N ALA A 437 -4.61 -10.75 1.25
CA ALA A 437 -4.44 -10.93 -0.18
C ALA A 437 -3.36 -10.02 -0.79
N ARG A 438 -3.20 -8.79 -0.25
CA ARG A 438 -2.10 -7.89 -0.65
C ARG A 438 -0.73 -8.44 -0.25
N ILE A 439 -0.63 -9.09 0.92
CA ILE A 439 0.60 -9.81 1.33
C ILE A 439 0.94 -10.90 0.31
N ALA A 440 -0.03 -11.74 -0.08
CA ALA A 440 0.19 -12.79 -1.07
C ALA A 440 0.63 -12.23 -2.42
N ALA A 441 -0.04 -11.18 -2.90
CA ALA A 441 0.30 -10.51 -4.16
C ALA A 441 1.69 -9.86 -4.10
N ALA A 442 2.01 -9.12 -3.04
CA ALA A 442 3.33 -8.50 -2.85
C ALA A 442 4.45 -9.54 -2.78
N ALA A 443 4.19 -10.70 -2.13
CA ALA A 443 5.16 -11.79 -2.09
C ALA A 443 5.45 -12.35 -3.50
N ILE A 444 4.44 -12.47 -4.36
CA ILE A 444 4.61 -12.89 -5.75
C ILE A 444 5.34 -11.81 -6.57
N GLU A 445 4.96 -10.53 -6.40
CA GLU A 445 5.63 -9.41 -7.08
C GLU A 445 7.12 -9.34 -6.77
N GLN A 446 7.51 -9.65 -5.54
CA GLN A 446 8.91 -9.64 -5.10
C GLN A 446 9.67 -10.94 -5.35
N ASN A 447 8.96 -12.06 -5.53
CA ASN A 447 9.57 -13.39 -5.63
C ASN A 447 8.93 -14.20 -6.76
N HIS A 448 9.39 -14.00 -7.97
CA HIS A 448 9.02 -14.74 -9.16
C HIS A 448 10.19 -14.79 -10.15
N ASP A 449 10.07 -15.64 -11.14
CA ASP A 449 10.89 -15.66 -12.35
C ASP A 449 10.01 -15.89 -13.59
N GLU A 450 10.62 -16.07 -14.74
CA GLU A 450 9.96 -16.36 -16.02
C GLU A 450 9.12 -17.65 -16.01
N ASN A 451 9.42 -18.59 -15.12
CA ASN A 451 8.76 -19.88 -15.01
C ASN A 451 7.57 -19.86 -14.04
N GLY A 452 7.53 -18.92 -13.09
CA GLY A 452 6.43 -18.84 -12.14
C GLY A 452 6.80 -18.24 -10.79
N ILE A 453 6.01 -18.58 -9.78
CA ILE A 453 6.14 -18.08 -8.42
C ILE A 453 7.34 -18.70 -7.70
N ILE A 454 7.93 -17.95 -6.76
CA ILE A 454 8.96 -18.42 -5.82
C ILE A 454 8.48 -18.10 -4.41
N TRP A 455 7.64 -18.95 -3.84
CA TRP A 455 7.05 -18.67 -2.53
C TRP A 455 8.09 -18.57 -1.41
N PRO A 456 7.95 -17.59 -0.50
CA PRO A 456 8.52 -17.69 0.85
C PRO A 456 7.98 -18.94 1.55
N LEU A 457 8.85 -19.67 2.26
CA LEU A 457 8.51 -20.95 2.87
C LEU A 457 7.31 -20.87 3.84
N SER A 458 7.22 -19.78 4.59
CA SER A 458 6.20 -19.55 5.62
C SER A 458 4.76 -19.46 5.08
N ILE A 459 4.60 -18.96 3.87
CA ILE A 459 3.29 -18.73 3.22
C ILE A 459 3.06 -19.60 2.00
N ALA A 460 4.04 -20.41 1.59
CA ALA A 460 3.89 -21.35 0.48
C ALA A 460 2.72 -22.32 0.71
N PRO A 461 1.91 -22.64 -0.33
CA PRO A 461 0.76 -23.53 -0.15
C PRO A 461 1.16 -24.91 0.39
N PHE A 462 2.33 -25.41 -0.01
CA PHE A 462 2.99 -26.61 0.51
C PHE A 462 4.49 -26.32 0.65
N GLN A 463 5.17 -27.04 1.53
CA GLN A 463 6.61 -26.93 1.70
C GLN A 463 7.35 -27.75 0.65
N VAL A 464 6.78 -28.91 0.27
CA VAL A 464 7.39 -29.87 -0.64
C VAL A 464 6.40 -30.34 -1.69
N GLN A 465 6.86 -30.44 -2.94
CA GLN A 465 6.13 -31.12 -4.02
C GLN A 465 6.88 -32.38 -4.45
N ILE A 466 6.18 -33.52 -4.57
CA ILE A 466 6.72 -34.76 -5.05
C ILE A 466 6.24 -35.00 -6.48
N LEU A 467 7.16 -35.25 -7.41
CA LEU A 467 6.90 -35.50 -8.82
C LEU A 467 7.32 -36.91 -9.21
N PRO A 468 6.45 -37.93 -9.11
CA PRO A 468 6.65 -39.20 -9.79
C PRO A 468 6.53 -39.00 -11.28
N LEU A 469 7.60 -39.29 -12.03
CA LEU A 469 7.66 -39.00 -13.49
C LEU A 469 6.85 -40.02 -14.33
N ASN A 470 6.62 -41.22 -13.82
CA ASN A 470 5.84 -42.25 -14.49
C ASN A 470 4.94 -43.00 -13.47
N MET A 471 3.67 -42.64 -13.43
CA MET A 471 2.69 -43.25 -12.52
C MET A 471 2.30 -44.70 -12.92
N LYS A 472 2.66 -45.16 -14.14
CA LYS A 472 2.44 -46.54 -14.59
C LYS A 472 3.55 -47.48 -14.09
N ASN A 473 4.69 -46.92 -13.67
CA ASN A 473 5.77 -47.70 -13.08
C ASN A 473 5.55 -47.90 -11.59
N GLU A 474 5.27 -49.11 -11.16
CA GLU A 474 4.94 -49.47 -9.78
C GLU A 474 6.08 -49.10 -8.78
N SER A 475 7.36 -49.23 -9.18
CA SER A 475 8.49 -48.85 -8.33
C SER A 475 8.52 -47.30 -8.10
N VAL A 476 8.32 -46.50 -9.16
CA VAL A 476 8.26 -45.03 -9.07
C VAL A 476 7.10 -44.60 -8.18
N LYS A 477 5.93 -45.16 -8.38
CA LYS A 477 4.72 -44.87 -7.63
C LYS A 477 4.89 -45.24 -6.17
N LYS A 478 5.34 -46.45 -5.86
CA LYS A 478 5.57 -46.94 -4.49
C LYS A 478 6.56 -46.04 -3.74
N THR A 479 7.71 -45.76 -4.34
CA THR A 479 8.73 -44.90 -3.72
C THR A 479 8.21 -43.46 -3.48
N ALA A 480 7.49 -42.88 -4.45
CA ALA A 480 6.90 -41.56 -4.27
C ALA A 480 5.86 -41.54 -3.13
N ASP A 481 5.04 -42.58 -3.00
CA ASP A 481 4.09 -42.74 -1.90
C ASP A 481 4.80 -42.95 -0.55
N GLU A 482 5.87 -43.71 -0.49
CA GLU A 482 6.68 -43.91 0.73
C GLU A 482 7.29 -42.59 1.21
N ILE A 483 7.91 -41.82 0.31
CA ILE A 483 8.44 -40.48 0.61
C ILE A 483 7.32 -39.56 1.09
N TYR A 484 6.18 -39.55 0.39
CA TYR A 484 5.01 -38.76 0.75
C TYR A 484 4.51 -39.08 2.17
N GLN A 485 4.36 -40.36 2.51
CA GLN A 485 3.95 -40.77 3.85
C GLN A 485 4.99 -40.43 4.91
N GLY A 486 6.28 -40.55 4.56
CA GLY A 486 7.38 -40.13 5.43
C GLY A 486 7.33 -38.65 5.77
N LEU A 487 7.13 -37.77 4.76
CA LEU A 487 6.99 -36.33 4.99
C LEU A 487 5.79 -35.99 5.87
N LEU A 488 4.64 -36.66 5.66
CA LEU A 488 3.45 -36.44 6.50
C LEU A 488 3.65 -36.86 7.97
N LYS A 489 4.40 -37.93 8.23
CA LYS A 489 4.75 -38.37 9.60
C LYS A 489 5.58 -37.30 10.31
N GLU A 490 6.48 -36.65 9.59
CA GLU A 490 7.29 -35.53 10.11
C GLU A 490 6.52 -34.19 10.13
N LYS A 491 5.20 -34.21 9.86
CA LYS A 491 4.31 -33.01 9.78
C LYS A 491 4.73 -32.00 8.73
N ILE A 492 5.44 -32.44 7.67
CA ILE A 492 5.84 -31.62 6.54
C ILE A 492 4.69 -31.58 5.54
N GLU A 493 4.27 -30.38 5.16
CA GLU A 493 3.17 -30.15 4.24
C GLU A 493 3.60 -30.48 2.80
N ALA A 494 3.10 -31.59 2.26
CA ALA A 494 3.50 -32.09 0.95
C ALA A 494 2.34 -32.23 -0.03
N LEU A 495 2.60 -31.90 -1.29
CA LEU A 495 1.75 -32.14 -2.45
C LEU A 495 2.42 -33.22 -3.32
N ILE A 496 1.72 -34.33 -3.62
CA ILE A 496 2.18 -35.31 -4.59
C ILE A 496 1.43 -35.17 -5.91
N ASP A 497 2.15 -35.03 -7.04
CA ASP A 497 1.55 -34.97 -8.36
C ASP A 497 1.34 -36.39 -8.93
N ASP A 498 0.25 -36.99 -8.54
CA ASP A 498 -0.17 -38.33 -8.89
C ASP A 498 -0.96 -38.41 -10.21
N ARG A 499 -0.96 -37.34 -11.02
CA ARG A 499 -1.60 -37.34 -12.33
C ARG A 499 -0.84 -38.20 -13.37
N GLU A 500 -1.55 -38.80 -14.30
CA GLU A 500 -0.98 -39.41 -15.51
C GLU A 500 -0.65 -38.33 -16.57
N ALA A 501 0.24 -37.40 -16.23
CA ALA A 501 0.72 -36.34 -17.11
C ALA A 501 2.17 -36.59 -17.53
N SER A 502 2.58 -36.00 -18.67
CA SER A 502 3.98 -36.09 -19.10
C SER A 502 4.90 -35.36 -18.12
N PRO A 503 6.17 -35.80 -17.97
CA PRO A 503 7.14 -35.13 -17.11
C PRO A 503 7.26 -33.63 -17.38
N GLY A 504 7.24 -33.21 -18.65
CA GLY A 504 7.32 -31.81 -19.04
C GLY A 504 6.17 -30.96 -18.52
N ILE A 505 4.94 -31.49 -18.50
CA ILE A 505 3.78 -30.80 -17.89
C ILE A 505 3.95 -30.68 -16.38
N LYS A 506 4.32 -31.79 -15.72
CA LYS A 506 4.53 -31.79 -14.26
C LYS A 506 5.60 -30.79 -13.82
N PHE A 507 6.72 -30.70 -14.56
CA PHE A 507 7.77 -29.73 -14.28
C PHE A 507 7.31 -28.28 -14.46
N LYS A 508 6.60 -27.98 -15.56
CA LYS A 508 6.08 -26.63 -15.83
C LYS A 508 5.06 -26.19 -14.78
N ASP A 509 4.14 -27.08 -14.41
CA ASP A 509 3.15 -26.80 -13.36
C ASP A 509 3.84 -26.58 -12.00
N ALA A 510 4.86 -27.38 -11.68
CA ALA A 510 5.60 -27.27 -10.44
C ALA A 510 6.38 -25.94 -10.34
N ASP A 511 7.04 -25.53 -11.43
CA ASP A 511 7.75 -24.25 -11.46
C ASP A 511 6.75 -23.07 -11.44
N LEU A 512 5.60 -23.18 -12.10
CA LEU A 512 4.54 -22.16 -12.09
C LEU A 512 3.92 -21.98 -10.70
N ILE A 513 3.56 -23.07 -10.03
CA ILE A 513 3.00 -23.05 -8.66
C ILE A 513 4.04 -22.55 -7.64
N GLY A 514 5.31 -22.93 -7.81
CA GLY A 514 6.43 -22.36 -7.09
C GLY A 514 6.64 -22.87 -5.66
N ILE A 515 6.28 -24.13 -5.37
CA ILE A 515 6.51 -24.77 -4.06
C ILE A 515 8.02 -24.81 -3.78
N PRO A 516 8.48 -24.46 -2.54
CA PRO A 516 9.89 -24.25 -2.22
C PRO A 516 10.82 -25.44 -2.53
N TYR A 517 10.39 -26.65 -2.21
CA TYR A 517 11.18 -27.86 -2.47
C TYR A 517 10.43 -28.81 -3.40
N ARG A 518 11.16 -29.44 -4.32
CA ARG A 518 10.61 -30.42 -5.26
C ARG A 518 11.44 -31.69 -5.22
N ILE A 519 10.81 -32.85 -4.94
CA ILE A 519 11.41 -34.18 -5.00
C ILE A 519 10.95 -34.84 -6.30
N VAL A 520 11.89 -35.20 -7.15
CA VAL A 520 11.64 -35.89 -8.41
C VAL A 520 11.97 -37.36 -8.26
N VAL A 521 10.98 -38.22 -8.51
CA VAL A 521 11.13 -39.68 -8.47
C VAL A 521 11.04 -40.21 -9.92
N GLY A 522 12.19 -40.58 -10.47
CA GLY A 522 12.32 -41.07 -11.83
C GLY A 522 12.95 -42.46 -11.92
N GLU A 523 12.63 -43.23 -12.94
CA GLU A 523 13.13 -44.62 -13.11
C GLU A 523 14.66 -44.72 -13.16
N LYS A 524 15.34 -43.77 -13.79
CA LYS A 524 16.82 -43.74 -13.87
C LYS A 524 17.44 -43.53 -12.49
N GLY A 525 16.93 -42.55 -11.71
CA GLY A 525 17.42 -42.31 -10.35
C GLY A 525 17.19 -43.51 -9.44
N LEU A 526 16.02 -44.14 -9.51
CA LEU A 526 15.69 -45.29 -8.67
C LEU A 526 16.60 -46.52 -8.94
N LYS A 527 17.08 -46.72 -10.18
CA LYS A 527 18.08 -47.76 -10.45
C LYS A 527 19.40 -47.53 -9.71
N GLU A 528 19.71 -46.28 -9.39
CA GLU A 528 20.88 -45.85 -8.62
C GLU A 528 20.56 -45.67 -7.11
N GLY A 529 19.33 -45.95 -6.70
CA GLY A 529 18.85 -45.70 -5.34
C GLY A 529 18.73 -44.20 -4.98
N LEU A 530 18.58 -43.34 -5.98
CA LEU A 530 18.60 -41.86 -5.80
C LEU A 530 17.28 -41.20 -6.23
N VAL A 531 16.98 -40.08 -5.59
CA VAL A 531 15.99 -39.09 -6.00
C VAL A 531 16.65 -37.72 -6.18
N GLU A 532 16.05 -36.84 -6.98
CA GLU A 532 16.53 -35.47 -7.15
C GLU A 532 15.69 -34.52 -6.31
N ILE A 533 16.35 -33.65 -5.54
CA ILE A 533 15.72 -32.60 -4.76
C ILE A 533 16.14 -31.26 -5.34
N LYS A 534 15.17 -30.45 -5.80
CA LYS A 534 15.39 -29.08 -6.30
C LYS A 534 14.85 -28.08 -5.30
N GLU A 535 15.66 -27.09 -4.98
CA GLU A 535 15.22 -25.88 -4.29
C GLU A 535 14.75 -24.85 -5.33
N ARG A 536 13.50 -24.37 -5.21
CA ARG A 536 12.89 -23.48 -6.20
C ARG A 536 13.58 -22.12 -6.29
N ARG A 537 13.97 -21.55 -5.16
CA ARG A 537 14.58 -20.20 -5.07
C ARG A 537 15.95 -20.13 -5.72
N THR A 538 16.80 -21.11 -5.45
CA THR A 538 18.20 -21.12 -5.93
C THR A 538 18.38 -21.89 -7.22
N GLY A 539 17.39 -22.72 -7.60
CA GLY A 539 17.49 -23.64 -8.71
C GLY A 539 18.43 -24.82 -8.47
N LYS A 540 19.06 -24.91 -7.27
CA LYS A 540 20.00 -25.97 -6.92
C LYS A 540 19.32 -27.32 -6.94
N VAL A 541 19.95 -28.31 -7.57
CA VAL A 541 19.50 -29.71 -7.63
C VAL A 541 20.54 -30.59 -6.92
N GLU A 542 20.07 -31.42 -6.01
CA GLU A 542 20.88 -32.36 -5.26
C GLU A 542 20.35 -33.79 -5.51
N LYS A 543 21.25 -34.76 -5.73
CA LYS A 543 20.90 -36.19 -5.79
C LYS A 543 21.09 -36.80 -4.43
N ILE A 544 20.03 -37.33 -3.87
CA ILE A 544 19.97 -37.84 -2.50
C ILE A 544 19.53 -39.31 -2.53
N LYS A 545 20.08 -40.13 -1.65
CA LYS A 545 19.58 -41.51 -1.47
C LYS A 545 18.10 -41.48 -1.11
N THR A 546 17.33 -42.34 -1.72
CA THR A 546 15.86 -42.38 -1.57
C THR A 546 15.47 -42.48 -0.08
N GLU A 547 16.13 -43.30 0.70
CA GLU A 547 15.91 -43.50 2.15
C GLU A 547 16.20 -42.27 3.00
N ALA A 548 17.10 -41.36 2.53
CA ALA A 548 17.50 -40.15 3.22
C ALA A 548 16.68 -38.90 2.80
N ALA A 549 15.80 -39.02 1.81
CA ALA A 549 15.10 -37.87 1.22
C ALA A 549 14.26 -37.10 2.23
N VAL A 550 13.53 -37.77 3.11
CA VAL A 550 12.69 -37.17 4.14
C VAL A 550 13.54 -36.42 5.18
N GLU A 551 14.58 -37.05 5.70
CA GLU A 551 15.50 -36.44 6.67
C GLU A 551 16.23 -35.23 6.09
N HIS A 552 16.64 -35.32 4.80
CA HIS A 552 17.28 -34.20 4.09
C HIS A 552 16.36 -32.98 4.00
N ILE A 553 15.11 -33.19 3.60
CA ILE A 553 14.10 -32.11 3.56
C ILE A 553 13.86 -31.54 4.95
N HIS A 554 13.70 -32.39 5.97
CA HIS A 554 13.48 -31.93 7.34
C HIS A 554 14.63 -30.99 7.80
N LYS A 555 15.89 -31.36 7.55
CA LYS A 555 17.05 -30.50 7.84
C LYS A 555 17.01 -29.16 7.08
N LYS A 556 16.59 -29.17 5.82
CA LYS A 556 16.46 -27.95 5.01
C LYS A 556 15.36 -27.00 5.52
N LEU A 557 14.29 -27.54 6.06
CA LEU A 557 13.18 -26.75 6.60
C LEU A 557 13.47 -26.12 7.98
N LEU A 558 14.50 -26.63 8.69
CA LEU A 558 14.96 -26.10 9.97
C LEU A 558 16.04 -25.01 9.84
N GLN A 559 16.64 -24.85 8.67
CA GLN A 559 17.61 -23.79 8.34
C GLN A 559 16.91 -22.49 7.93
#